data_4040c708c6cd953e448c2587f9442e1e
#
_entry.id   4040c708c6cd953e448c2587f9442e1e
#
_cell.length_a   1.000
_cell.length_b   1.000
_cell.length_c   1.000
_cell.angle_alpha   90.00
_cell.angle_beta   90.00
_cell.angle_gamma   90.00
#
_symmetry.space_group_name_H-M   'P 1'
#
loop_
_entity.id
_entity.type
_entity.pdbx_description
1 polymer ?
#
loop_
_entity_poly.entity_id
_entity_poly.type
_entity_poly.pdbx_seq_one_letter_code
_entity_poly.pdbx_strand_id
1 'polypeptide(L)'
;MLIVTSNEIPGHRIDAVFGEVMGLTVRSRDIGSQMLAGFRSLGGGELPEMTRALYESRQEVMARMVNEAQQRGANAIVAMRFDTSEMGTNWTEVCAYGTAVYVLPLGEGEPGATGQSIYLTRNAGQNAGQQAAQPAPAPPVQQAPPAPPQQF
;
A
#
# COMPACT_ATOMS: atom_id res chain seq x y z
N MET A 1 1.23 2.32 5.10
CA MET A 1 2.42 1.54 4.68
C MET A 1 3.46 2.48 4.09
N LEU A 2 4.72 2.40 4.50
CA LEU A 2 5.82 3.12 3.87
C LEU A 2 6.26 2.39 2.59
N ILE A 3 6.49 3.14 1.50
CA ILE A 3 7.00 2.58 0.24
C ILE A 3 8.15 3.47 -0.22
N VAL A 4 9.32 2.87 -0.42
CA VAL A 4 10.51 3.59 -0.85
C VAL A 4 11.22 2.87 -1.99
N THR A 5 11.90 3.64 -2.82
CA THR A 5 12.75 3.13 -3.91
C THR A 5 14.19 2.84 -3.47
N SER A 6 14.57 3.31 -2.26
CA SER A 6 15.84 3.00 -1.61
C SER A 6 15.81 1.60 -0.99
N ASN A 7 16.99 1.03 -0.72
CA ASN A 7 17.12 -0.29 -0.07
C ASN A 7 16.91 -0.22 1.45
N GLU A 8 16.85 0.98 2.00
CA GLU A 8 16.70 1.25 3.43
C GLU A 8 15.77 2.45 3.64
N ILE A 9 15.26 2.59 4.86
CA ILE A 9 14.43 3.74 5.28
C ILE A 9 15.20 4.48 6.37
N PRO A 10 15.70 5.71 6.13
CA PRO A 10 16.40 6.49 7.13
C PRO A 10 15.58 6.63 8.43
N GLY A 11 16.24 6.44 9.56
CA GLY A 11 15.59 6.48 10.87
C GLY A 11 14.79 5.23 11.23
N HIS A 12 14.89 4.16 10.44
CA HIS A 12 14.23 2.88 10.72
C HIS A 12 15.22 1.73 10.61
N ARG A 13 15.03 0.71 11.43
CA ARG A 13 15.70 -0.58 11.25
C ARG A 13 14.73 -1.59 10.67
N ILE A 14 15.22 -2.45 9.79
CA ILE A 14 14.47 -3.61 9.30
C ILE A 14 14.53 -4.67 10.39
N ASP A 15 13.36 -5.07 10.89
CA ASP A 15 13.22 -6.07 11.95
C ASP A 15 12.87 -7.45 11.37
N ALA A 16 12.09 -7.48 10.28
CA ALA A 16 11.78 -8.71 9.56
C ALA A 16 11.69 -8.47 8.05
N VAL A 17 12.02 -9.51 7.28
CA VAL A 17 11.93 -9.52 5.81
C VAL A 17 10.94 -10.61 5.40
N PHE A 18 9.91 -10.26 4.64
CA PHE A 18 8.86 -11.17 4.16
C PHE A 18 9.04 -11.60 2.70
N GLY A 19 10.08 -11.11 2.05
CA GLY A 19 10.42 -11.45 0.68
C GLY A 19 9.82 -10.51 -0.37
N GLU A 20 9.90 -10.93 -1.62
CA GLU A 20 9.40 -10.19 -2.76
C GLU A 20 7.87 -10.11 -2.74
N VAL A 21 7.36 -8.94 -3.12
CA VAL A 21 5.93 -8.69 -3.38
C VAL A 21 5.79 -7.96 -4.70
N MET A 22 4.71 -8.26 -5.43
CA MET A 22 4.45 -7.63 -6.71
C MET A 22 2.97 -7.34 -6.95
N GLY A 23 2.72 -6.35 -7.80
CA GLY A 23 1.43 -6.09 -8.42
C GLY A 23 1.58 -6.04 -9.91
N LEU A 24 0.75 -6.77 -10.62
CA LEU A 24 0.81 -6.93 -12.07
C LEU A 24 -0.53 -6.59 -12.69
N THR A 25 -0.51 -5.91 -13.85
CA THR A 25 -1.67 -5.75 -14.73
C THR A 25 -1.24 -5.86 -16.18
N VAL A 26 -2.13 -6.39 -17.01
CA VAL A 26 -1.93 -6.45 -18.46
C VAL A 26 -2.99 -5.59 -19.12
N ARG A 27 -2.57 -4.68 -19.98
CA ARG A 27 -3.44 -3.76 -20.72
C ARG A 27 -3.38 -4.04 -22.21
N SER A 28 -4.55 -4.01 -22.88
CA SER A 28 -4.59 -4.06 -24.34
C SER A 28 -4.12 -2.75 -24.92
N ARG A 29 -3.28 -2.83 -25.95
CA ARG A 29 -2.83 -1.67 -26.75
C ARG A 29 -3.94 -1.06 -27.61
N ASP A 30 -5.03 -1.80 -27.87
CA ASP A 30 -6.10 -1.36 -28.79
C ASP A 30 -6.84 -0.13 -28.29
N ILE A 31 -6.89 0.13 -26.98
CA ILE A 31 -7.43 1.37 -26.42
C ILE A 31 -6.58 2.58 -26.82
N GLY A 32 -5.25 2.39 -26.93
CA GLY A 32 -4.32 3.44 -27.37
C GLY A 32 -4.33 3.66 -28.89
N SER A 33 -4.52 2.62 -29.71
CA SER A 33 -4.44 2.73 -31.16
C SER A 33 -5.64 3.43 -31.77
N GLN A 34 -6.83 3.25 -31.23
CA GLN A 34 -8.04 3.98 -31.68
C GLN A 34 -7.99 5.46 -31.28
N MET A 35 -7.44 5.80 -30.11
CA MET A 35 -7.19 7.18 -29.72
C MET A 35 -6.06 7.83 -30.53
N LEU A 36 -4.97 7.11 -30.80
CA LEU A 36 -3.84 7.62 -31.60
C LEU A 36 -4.23 7.99 -33.04
N ALA A 37 -5.20 7.29 -33.64
CA ALA A 37 -5.68 7.64 -34.98
C ALA A 37 -6.37 9.01 -35.03
N GLY A 38 -7.01 9.45 -33.92
CA GLY A 38 -7.60 10.77 -33.79
C GLY A 38 -6.60 11.89 -33.54
N PHE A 39 -5.46 11.60 -32.91
CA PHE A 39 -4.46 12.60 -32.51
C PHE A 39 -3.27 12.77 -33.46
N ARG A 40 -3.07 11.88 -34.43
CA ARG A 40 -2.03 12.04 -35.46
C ARG A 40 -2.21 13.28 -36.33
N SER A 41 -3.36 13.93 -36.26
CA SER A 41 -3.63 15.16 -37.00
C SER A 41 -3.24 16.45 -36.28
N LEU A 42 -2.88 16.38 -34.98
CA LEU A 42 -2.49 17.55 -34.18
C LEU A 42 -1.00 17.40 -33.81
N GLY A 43 -0.16 18.10 -34.56
CA GLY A 43 1.30 18.01 -34.46
C GLY A 43 1.86 18.16 -33.04
N GLY A 44 2.41 17.11 -32.49
CA GLY A 44 3.33 17.04 -31.35
C GLY A 44 2.82 17.63 -30.04
N GLY A 45 2.75 16.81 -28.99
CA GLY A 45 2.37 17.24 -27.65
C GLY A 45 2.14 16.07 -26.70
N GLU A 46 1.87 16.36 -25.43
CA GLU A 46 1.44 15.39 -24.46
C GLU A 46 0.11 14.74 -24.88
N LEU A 47 -0.04 13.45 -24.62
CA LEU A 47 -1.27 12.69 -24.84
C LEU A 47 -1.97 12.48 -23.47
N PRO A 48 -2.83 13.40 -23.01
CA PRO A 48 -3.37 13.38 -21.65
C PRO A 48 -4.10 12.10 -21.30
N GLU A 49 -4.83 11.50 -22.26
CA GLU A 49 -5.56 10.25 -22.05
C GLU A 49 -4.62 9.07 -21.85
N MET A 50 -3.50 9.02 -22.58
CA MET A 50 -2.49 7.97 -22.38
C MET A 50 -1.75 8.15 -21.07
N THR A 51 -1.38 9.39 -20.72
CA THR A 51 -0.78 9.71 -19.43
C THR A 51 -1.68 9.27 -18.29
N ARG A 52 -2.98 9.56 -18.39
CA ARG A 52 -3.97 9.14 -17.41
C ARG A 52 -4.09 7.61 -17.32
N ALA A 53 -4.20 6.91 -18.45
CA ALA A 53 -4.30 5.46 -18.47
C ALA A 53 -3.07 4.76 -17.88
N LEU A 54 -1.86 5.30 -18.13
CA LEU A 54 -0.62 4.82 -17.52
C LEU A 54 -0.60 5.09 -16.02
N TYR A 55 -1.04 6.27 -15.60
CA TYR A 55 -1.13 6.60 -14.17
C TYR A 55 -2.10 5.65 -13.44
N GLU A 56 -3.30 5.43 -13.98
CA GLU A 56 -4.29 4.51 -13.42
C GLU A 56 -3.74 3.08 -13.33
N SER A 57 -3.03 2.60 -14.37
CA SER A 57 -2.39 1.28 -14.37
C SER A 57 -1.32 1.17 -13.28
N ARG A 58 -0.50 2.20 -13.09
CA ARG A 58 0.52 2.23 -12.03
C ARG A 58 -0.10 2.25 -10.63
N GLN A 59 -1.19 3.00 -10.45
CA GLN A 59 -1.91 3.00 -9.16
C GLN A 59 -2.51 1.62 -8.85
N GLU A 60 -3.06 0.94 -9.86
CA GLU A 60 -3.62 -0.40 -9.70
C GLU A 60 -2.56 -1.42 -9.27
N VAL A 61 -1.41 -1.47 -9.95
CA VAL A 61 -0.35 -2.42 -9.60
C VAL A 61 0.28 -2.10 -8.25
N MET A 62 0.40 -0.82 -7.90
CA MET A 62 0.82 -0.41 -6.56
C MET A 62 -0.14 -0.91 -5.48
N ALA A 63 -1.44 -0.76 -5.69
CA ALA A 63 -2.45 -1.22 -4.74
C ALA A 63 -2.39 -2.75 -4.55
N ARG A 64 -2.17 -3.52 -5.63
CA ARG A 64 -2.01 -4.98 -5.58
C ARG A 64 -0.78 -5.39 -4.78
N MET A 65 0.37 -4.77 -5.07
CA MET A 65 1.63 -5.00 -4.34
C MET A 65 1.50 -4.67 -2.85
N VAL A 66 0.87 -3.54 -2.52
CA VAL A 66 0.61 -3.14 -1.13
C VAL A 66 -0.28 -4.14 -0.40
N ASN A 67 -1.35 -4.59 -1.06
CA ASN A 67 -2.26 -5.58 -0.48
C ASN A 67 -1.53 -6.90 -0.17
N GLU A 68 -0.70 -7.38 -1.09
CA GLU A 68 0.12 -8.58 -0.86
C GLU A 68 1.07 -8.40 0.32
N ALA A 69 1.78 -7.26 0.41
CA ALA A 69 2.65 -6.95 1.53
C ALA A 69 1.91 -6.91 2.87
N GLN A 70 0.72 -6.32 2.90
CA GLN A 70 -0.11 -6.27 4.11
C GLN A 70 -0.58 -7.66 4.56
N GLN A 71 -0.97 -8.52 3.63
CA GLN A 71 -1.36 -9.90 3.92
C GLN A 71 -0.22 -10.71 4.55
N ARG A 72 1.04 -10.38 4.25
CA ARG A 72 2.23 -10.97 4.85
C ARG A 72 2.63 -10.33 6.18
N GLY A 73 1.92 -9.30 6.64
CA GLY A 73 2.20 -8.60 7.90
C GLY A 73 3.26 -7.49 7.79
N ALA A 74 3.64 -7.09 6.58
CA ALA A 74 4.61 -6.02 6.36
C ALA A 74 3.99 -4.63 6.67
N ASN A 75 4.83 -3.71 7.14
CA ASN A 75 4.48 -2.30 7.31
C ASN A 75 5.24 -1.37 6.35
N ALA A 76 6.18 -1.92 5.59
CA ALA A 76 6.94 -1.18 4.59
C ALA A 76 7.32 -2.05 3.37
N ILE A 77 7.59 -1.39 2.24
CA ILE A 77 8.16 -1.98 1.03
C ILE A 77 9.40 -1.16 0.68
N VAL A 78 10.54 -1.82 0.56
CA VAL A 78 11.82 -1.21 0.16
C VAL A 78 12.22 -1.65 -1.25
N ALA A 79 13.14 -0.93 -1.88
CA ALA A 79 13.65 -1.20 -3.22
C ALA A 79 12.55 -1.33 -4.29
N MET A 80 11.46 -0.57 -4.15
CA MET A 80 10.34 -0.63 -5.09
C MET A 80 10.77 -0.17 -6.48
N ARG A 81 10.30 -0.90 -7.50
CA ARG A 81 10.52 -0.62 -8.91
C ARG A 81 9.22 -0.79 -9.70
N PHE A 82 9.20 -0.16 -10.87
CA PHE A 82 8.24 -0.44 -11.93
C PHE A 82 8.97 -1.03 -13.13
N ASP A 83 8.36 -2.05 -13.72
CA ASP A 83 8.72 -2.57 -15.02
C ASP A 83 7.52 -2.53 -15.96
N THR A 84 7.82 -2.39 -17.25
CA THR A 84 6.83 -2.40 -18.31
C THR A 84 7.37 -3.25 -19.44
N SER A 85 6.66 -4.32 -19.79
CA SER A 85 7.04 -5.27 -20.81
C SER A 85 6.00 -5.31 -21.94
N GLU A 86 6.45 -5.41 -23.18
CA GLU A 86 5.58 -5.63 -24.33
C GLU A 86 5.35 -7.13 -24.50
N MET A 87 4.08 -7.54 -24.49
CA MET A 87 3.68 -8.93 -24.69
C MET A 87 3.02 -9.07 -26.06
N GLY A 88 3.83 -9.44 -27.07
CA GLY A 88 3.36 -9.50 -28.47
C GLY A 88 3.02 -8.11 -29.02
N THR A 89 2.14 -8.06 -30.00
CA THR A 89 1.82 -6.80 -30.72
C THR A 89 0.81 -5.92 -29.99
N ASN A 90 -0.05 -6.48 -29.12
CA ASN A 90 -1.25 -5.80 -28.64
C ASN A 90 -1.38 -5.70 -27.11
N TRP A 91 -0.41 -6.22 -26.36
CA TRP A 91 -0.49 -6.26 -24.90
C TRP A 91 0.71 -5.57 -24.26
N THR A 92 0.48 -4.85 -23.20
CA THR A 92 1.53 -4.25 -22.37
C THR A 92 1.29 -4.68 -20.93
N GLU A 93 2.32 -5.26 -20.33
CA GLU A 93 2.38 -5.55 -18.92
C GLU A 93 2.90 -4.32 -18.17
N VAL A 94 2.29 -4.02 -17.04
CA VAL A 94 2.81 -3.07 -16.05
C VAL A 94 2.95 -3.83 -14.74
N CYS A 95 4.15 -3.82 -14.19
CA CYS A 95 4.49 -4.51 -12.95
C CYS A 95 5.08 -3.50 -11.95
N ALA A 96 4.65 -3.57 -10.70
CA ALA A 96 5.33 -2.96 -9.55
C ALA A 96 5.84 -4.07 -8.64
N TYR A 97 7.08 -4.01 -8.19
CA TYR A 97 7.64 -5.00 -7.28
C TYR A 97 8.59 -4.37 -6.26
N GLY A 98 8.86 -5.10 -5.19
CA GLY A 98 9.77 -4.67 -4.14
C GLY A 98 9.90 -5.73 -3.06
N THR A 99 10.59 -5.40 -1.98
CA THR A 99 10.76 -6.29 -0.82
C THR A 99 9.87 -5.84 0.32
N ALA A 100 8.96 -6.69 0.74
CA ALA A 100 8.11 -6.47 1.91
C ALA A 100 8.91 -6.70 3.20
N VAL A 101 8.85 -5.72 4.10
CA VAL A 101 9.60 -5.73 5.36
C VAL A 101 8.74 -5.23 6.52
N TYR A 102 9.12 -5.61 7.73
CA TYR A 102 8.66 -4.95 8.94
C TYR A 102 9.77 -4.05 9.46
N VAL A 103 9.47 -2.77 9.64
CA VAL A 103 10.43 -1.79 10.10
C VAL A 103 9.97 -1.16 11.40
N LEU A 104 10.94 -0.83 12.26
CA LEU A 104 10.74 -0.12 13.51
C LEU A 104 11.44 1.24 13.45
N PRO A 105 10.75 2.34 13.84
CA PRO A 105 11.38 3.64 13.91
C PRO A 105 12.43 3.65 15.04
N LEU A 106 13.57 4.27 14.79
CA LEU A 106 14.63 4.48 15.77
C LEU A 106 14.26 5.64 16.71
N GLY A 107 14.44 5.40 18.01
CA GLY A 107 14.20 6.37 19.06
C GLY A 107 15.35 7.37 19.27
N GLU A 108 15.13 8.31 20.18
CA GLU A 108 16.15 9.28 20.57
C GLU A 108 17.39 8.58 21.18
N GLY A 109 18.58 8.99 20.73
CA GLY A 109 19.85 8.41 21.16
C GLY A 109 20.28 7.15 20.39
N GLU A 110 19.42 6.55 19.54
CA GLU A 110 19.81 5.43 18.71
C GLU A 110 20.60 5.90 17.49
N PRO A 111 21.72 5.23 17.12
CA PRO A 111 22.49 5.57 15.93
C PRO A 111 21.64 5.51 14.67
N GLY A 112 21.65 6.58 13.87
CA GLY A 112 20.85 6.68 12.65
C GLY A 112 19.42 7.18 12.86
N ALA A 113 19.01 7.52 14.09
CA ALA A 113 17.71 8.15 14.36
C ALA A 113 17.58 9.48 13.62
N THR A 114 16.39 9.75 13.12
CA THR A 114 16.02 11.00 12.43
C THR A 114 14.95 11.74 13.25
N GLY A 115 14.76 13.03 12.99
CA GLY A 115 13.67 13.78 13.64
C GLY A 115 12.30 13.14 13.41
N GLN A 116 12.07 12.56 12.22
CA GLN A 116 10.83 11.85 11.89
C GLN A 116 10.68 10.56 12.70
N SER A 117 11.73 9.74 12.82
CA SER A 117 11.64 8.48 13.55
C SER A 117 11.44 8.72 15.05
N ILE A 118 12.12 9.69 15.63
CA ILE A 118 11.95 10.11 17.04
C ILE A 118 10.50 10.57 17.28
N TYR A 119 9.95 11.38 16.38
CA TYR A 119 8.53 11.80 16.46
C TYR A 119 7.58 10.62 16.43
N LEU A 120 7.79 9.66 15.52
CA LEU A 120 6.95 8.44 15.41
C LEU A 120 7.03 7.59 16.67
N THR A 121 8.22 7.40 17.23
CA THR A 121 8.43 6.62 18.46
C THR A 121 7.73 7.26 19.65
N ARG A 122 7.83 8.57 19.81
CA ARG A 122 7.16 9.32 20.89
C ARG A 122 5.64 9.21 20.80
N ASN A 123 5.08 9.36 19.60
CA ASN A 123 3.62 9.28 19.41
C ASN A 123 3.06 7.85 19.55
N ALA A 124 3.82 6.83 19.16
CA ALA A 124 3.44 5.44 19.40
C ALA A 124 3.31 5.13 20.90
N GLY A 125 4.22 5.64 21.72
CA GLY A 125 4.16 5.52 23.18
C GLY A 125 2.96 6.23 23.80
N GLN A 126 2.59 7.41 23.31
CA GLN A 126 1.43 8.16 23.79
C GLN A 126 0.11 7.44 23.46
N ASN A 127 -0.02 6.91 22.24
CA ASN A 127 -1.21 6.17 21.83
C ASN A 127 -1.40 4.86 22.61
N ALA A 128 -0.31 4.14 22.88
CA ALA A 128 -0.34 2.94 23.72
C ALA A 128 -0.78 3.26 25.16
N GLY A 129 -0.32 4.36 25.73
CA GLY A 129 -0.74 4.82 27.05
C GLY A 129 -2.22 5.21 27.12
N GLN A 130 -2.78 5.82 26.08
CA GLN A 130 -4.18 6.18 26.01
C GLN A 130 -5.11 4.98 25.82
N GLN A 131 -4.70 3.96 25.04
CA GLN A 131 -5.45 2.72 24.88
C GLN A 131 -5.48 1.89 26.17
N ALA A 132 -4.38 1.87 26.92
CA ALA A 132 -4.33 1.20 28.22
C ALA A 132 -5.18 1.88 29.30
N ALA A 133 -5.48 3.18 29.15
CA ALA A 133 -6.28 3.95 30.07
C ALA A 133 -7.80 3.88 29.77
N GLN A 134 -8.23 3.29 28.65
CA GLN A 134 -9.65 3.09 28.37
C GLN A 134 -10.19 1.89 29.15
N PRO A 135 -11.24 2.07 29.97
CA PRO A 135 -11.88 0.93 30.64
C PRO A 135 -12.43 -0.04 29.59
N ALA A 136 -12.27 -1.33 29.84
CA ALA A 136 -12.80 -2.38 28.98
C ALA A 136 -14.29 -2.14 28.70
N PRO A 137 -14.77 -2.35 27.46
CA PRO A 137 -16.19 -2.24 27.14
C PRO A 137 -16.98 -3.19 28.04
N ALA A 138 -18.06 -2.66 28.66
CA ALA A 138 -18.92 -3.47 29.50
C ALA A 138 -19.43 -4.70 28.72
N PRO A 139 -19.51 -5.88 29.37
CA PRO A 139 -20.01 -7.08 28.70
C PRO A 139 -21.47 -6.81 28.23
N PRO A 140 -21.86 -7.38 27.08
CA PRO A 140 -23.19 -7.20 26.53
C PRO A 140 -24.23 -7.65 27.60
N VAL A 141 -25.17 -6.78 27.90
CA VAL A 141 -26.29 -7.10 28.78
C VAL A 141 -27.09 -8.23 28.12
N GLN A 142 -27.03 -9.42 28.72
CA GLN A 142 -27.89 -10.52 28.31
C GLN A 142 -29.33 -10.12 28.59
N GLN A 143 -30.08 -9.91 27.53
CA GLN A 143 -31.54 -9.74 27.68
C GLN A 143 -32.13 -11.06 28.19
N ALA A 144 -32.84 -11.00 29.31
CA ALA A 144 -33.55 -12.16 29.82
C ALA A 144 -34.56 -12.68 28.76
N PRO A 145 -34.72 -13.99 28.64
CA PRO A 145 -35.68 -14.57 27.70
C PRO A 145 -37.09 -14.11 28.03
N PRO A 146 -37.95 -13.85 27.00
CA PRO A 146 -39.35 -13.46 27.24
C PRO A 146 -40.09 -14.52 28.04
N ALA A 147 -40.91 -14.07 28.97
CA ALA A 147 -41.74 -14.93 29.79
C ALA A 147 -42.71 -15.78 28.92
N PRO A 148 -42.97 -17.06 29.27
CA PRO A 148 -43.92 -17.88 28.52
C PRO A 148 -45.33 -17.31 28.55
N PRO A 149 -46.12 -17.48 27.46
CA PRO A 149 -47.50 -17.02 27.40
C PRO A 149 -48.35 -17.68 28.48
N GLN A 150 -49.08 -16.89 29.26
CA GLN A 150 -50.07 -17.39 30.20
C GLN A 150 -51.26 -17.97 29.41
N GLN A 151 -51.51 -19.23 29.59
CA GLN A 151 -52.72 -19.90 29.09
C GLN A 151 -53.89 -19.53 30.04
N PHE A 152 -54.95 -18.96 29.47
CA PHE A 152 -56.28 -18.85 30.07
C PHE A 152 -57.17 -20.02 29.66
#